data_8e1e2896ed188d8e3edd00a8daeb637a
#
_entry.id   8e1e2896ed188d8e3edd00a8daeb637a
#
_cell.length_a   1.000
_cell.length_b   1.000
_cell.length_c   1.000
_cell.angle_alpha   90.00
_cell.angle_beta   90.00
_cell.angle_gamma   90.00
#
_symmetry.space_group_name_H-M   'P 1'
#
loop_
_entity.id
_entity.type
_entity.pdbx_description
1 polymer ?
#
loop_
_entity_poly.entity_id
_entity_poly.type
_entity_poly.pdbx_seq_one_letter_code
_entity_poly.pdbx_strand_id
1 'polypeptide(L)'
;MSEKLVLLVLLGIVVGMLHVIAFWRRKAGEAAYAAARSASREDERGRYCRMAVMAGHRDACRMFCCMYPDRFDDRHPLKPFKFRGIRIAFYDYYYPSRYNDFLNEAQRTFCRSIYRFKQGEIHGIEFFKACMTAIQADGKPYHIMFMPCSNWIKYEQRFKRLNWYMGKHRPDLTSGLYDTVICDARESLHEADGADSRVLERNYEITGDIKGKEIIIIDDVLTTGQSVSDYKEEIERHGGKVVAAIFYGKTFSMPPMSVVRMSVWGDLSLIHI
;
A
#
# COMPACT_ATOMS: atom_id res chain seq x y z
N MET A 1 54.44 -32.65 9.45
CA MET A 1 53.54 -31.48 9.46
C MET A 1 52.47 -31.78 10.48
N SER A 2 52.23 -30.91 11.48
CA SER A 2 51.25 -31.25 12.51
C SER A 2 49.83 -31.23 11.92
N GLU A 3 48.93 -32.12 12.37
CA GLU A 3 47.56 -32.21 11.93
C GLU A 3 46.85 -30.85 12.03
N LYS A 4 47.17 -30.03 13.02
CA LYS A 4 46.68 -28.67 13.20
C LYS A 4 47.04 -27.74 12.03
N LEU A 5 48.25 -27.87 11.48
CA LEU A 5 48.68 -27.05 10.35
C LEU A 5 47.95 -27.44 9.07
N VAL A 6 47.72 -28.72 8.85
CA VAL A 6 46.93 -29.22 7.70
C VAL A 6 45.50 -28.71 7.79
N LEU A 7 44.86 -28.75 8.97
CA LEU A 7 43.52 -28.28 9.20
C LEU A 7 43.41 -26.76 8.94
N LEU A 8 44.38 -25.96 9.39
CA LEU A 8 44.40 -24.51 9.13
C LEU A 8 44.54 -24.19 7.63
N VAL A 9 45.35 -24.91 6.90
CA VAL A 9 45.51 -24.74 5.45
C VAL A 9 44.21 -25.09 4.73
N LEU A 10 43.58 -26.23 5.07
CA LEU A 10 42.28 -26.61 4.49
C LEU A 10 41.19 -25.58 4.77
N LEU A 11 41.11 -25.08 6.00
CA LEU A 11 40.17 -24.04 6.37
C LEU A 11 40.41 -22.75 5.54
N GLY A 12 41.66 -22.34 5.36
CA GLY A 12 42.02 -21.19 4.50
C GLY A 12 41.59 -21.38 3.05
N ILE A 13 41.76 -22.59 2.48
CA ILE A 13 41.31 -22.92 1.11
C ILE A 13 39.78 -22.82 1.02
N VAL A 14 39.06 -23.41 1.97
CA VAL A 14 37.57 -23.36 1.98
C VAL A 14 37.09 -21.93 2.09
N VAL A 15 37.65 -21.14 2.99
CA VAL A 15 37.28 -19.71 3.12
C VAL A 15 37.58 -18.94 1.81
N GLY A 16 38.75 -19.19 1.21
CA GLY A 16 39.08 -18.60 -0.09
C GLY A 16 38.11 -18.98 -1.19
N MET A 17 37.74 -20.25 -1.30
CA MET A 17 36.71 -20.69 -2.28
C MET A 17 35.36 -20.06 -2.03
N LEU A 18 34.93 -19.94 -0.78
CA LEU A 18 33.66 -19.27 -0.45
C LEU A 18 33.67 -17.78 -0.85
N HIS A 19 34.78 -17.08 -0.71
CA HIS A 19 34.93 -15.70 -1.17
C HIS A 19 34.83 -15.58 -2.69
N VAL A 20 35.48 -16.47 -3.43
CA VAL A 20 35.40 -16.50 -4.89
C VAL A 20 33.97 -16.78 -5.37
N ILE A 21 33.30 -17.76 -4.77
CA ILE A 21 31.90 -18.07 -5.08
C ILE A 21 31.00 -16.85 -4.78
N ALA A 22 31.17 -16.22 -3.63
CA ALA A 22 30.39 -15.02 -3.24
C ALA A 22 30.64 -13.86 -4.22
N PHE A 23 31.88 -13.65 -4.66
CA PHE A 23 32.25 -12.63 -5.65
C PHE A 23 31.54 -12.87 -6.99
N TRP A 24 31.64 -14.09 -7.55
CA TRP A 24 31.02 -14.41 -8.82
C TRP A 24 29.48 -14.39 -8.75
N ARG A 25 28.91 -14.86 -7.63
CA ARG A 25 27.47 -14.76 -7.37
C ARG A 25 27.00 -13.31 -7.38
N ARG A 26 27.72 -12.40 -6.73
CA ARG A 26 27.41 -10.97 -6.73
C ARG A 26 27.48 -10.38 -8.14
N LYS A 27 28.54 -10.69 -8.91
CA LYS A 27 28.68 -10.23 -10.30
C LYS A 27 27.57 -10.74 -11.21
N ALA A 28 27.20 -12.00 -11.08
CA ALA A 28 26.05 -12.57 -11.80
C ALA A 28 24.73 -11.87 -11.44
N GLY A 29 24.54 -11.54 -10.16
CA GLY A 29 23.37 -10.77 -9.69
C GLY A 29 23.32 -9.36 -10.29
N GLU A 30 24.43 -8.64 -10.31
CA GLU A 30 24.54 -7.31 -10.93
C GLU A 30 24.22 -7.36 -12.43
N ALA A 31 24.79 -8.33 -13.15
CA ALA A 31 24.55 -8.51 -14.59
C ALA A 31 23.09 -8.87 -14.90
N ALA A 32 22.51 -9.80 -14.14
CA ALA A 32 21.11 -10.18 -14.29
C ALA A 32 20.16 -9.02 -13.97
N TYR A 33 20.46 -8.22 -12.94
CA TYR A 33 19.66 -7.03 -12.60
C TYR A 33 19.74 -5.96 -13.71
N ALA A 34 20.93 -5.71 -14.26
CA ALA A 34 21.08 -4.80 -15.38
C ALA A 34 20.28 -5.28 -16.61
N ALA A 35 20.31 -6.59 -16.92
CA ALA A 35 19.51 -7.18 -17.96
C ALA A 35 17.99 -7.04 -17.70
N ALA A 36 17.55 -7.24 -16.47
CA ALA A 36 16.15 -7.04 -16.08
C ALA A 36 15.70 -5.58 -16.30
N ARG A 37 16.56 -4.61 -16.02
CA ARG A 37 16.24 -3.19 -16.22
C ARG A 37 16.17 -2.78 -17.69
N SER A 38 16.97 -3.38 -18.54
CA SER A 38 17.02 -3.09 -19.99
C SER A 38 16.02 -3.90 -20.80
N ALA A 39 15.44 -4.97 -20.25
CA ALA A 39 14.51 -5.81 -20.97
C ALA A 39 13.24 -5.04 -21.35
N SER A 40 12.89 -5.09 -22.64
CA SER A 40 11.68 -4.47 -23.18
C SER A 40 10.43 -5.34 -22.94
N ARG A 41 10.60 -6.67 -22.92
CA ARG A 41 9.52 -7.63 -22.72
C ARG A 41 9.38 -7.97 -21.24
N GLU A 42 8.14 -8.07 -20.76
CA GLU A 42 7.84 -8.33 -19.35
C GLU A 42 8.27 -9.74 -18.89
N ASP A 43 8.12 -10.74 -19.76
CA ASP A 43 8.57 -12.12 -19.49
C ASP A 43 10.08 -12.22 -19.32
N GLU A 44 10.84 -11.53 -20.16
CA GLU A 44 12.31 -11.45 -20.05
C GLU A 44 12.74 -10.69 -18.79
N ARG A 45 12.09 -9.56 -18.53
CA ARG A 45 12.31 -8.79 -17.32
C ARG A 45 12.09 -9.64 -16.07
N GLY A 46 10.99 -10.38 -16.01
CA GLY A 46 10.69 -11.30 -14.91
C GLY A 46 11.71 -12.41 -14.75
N ARG A 47 12.20 -12.99 -15.86
CA ARG A 47 13.22 -14.04 -15.85
C ARG A 47 14.54 -13.51 -15.29
N TYR A 48 15.06 -12.40 -15.82
CA TYR A 48 16.31 -11.82 -15.34
C TYR A 48 16.21 -11.30 -13.92
N CYS A 49 15.05 -10.75 -13.55
CA CYS A 49 14.80 -10.32 -12.17
C CYS A 49 14.87 -11.50 -11.19
N ARG A 50 14.24 -12.65 -11.52
CA ARG A 50 14.37 -13.89 -10.71
C ARG A 50 15.80 -14.34 -10.57
N MET A 51 16.58 -14.35 -11.64
CA MET A 51 18.02 -14.71 -11.59
C MET A 51 18.79 -13.80 -10.64
N ALA A 52 18.56 -12.49 -10.70
CA ALA A 52 19.20 -11.53 -9.80
C ALA A 52 18.77 -11.70 -8.33
N VAL A 53 17.49 -11.99 -8.07
CA VAL A 53 16.96 -12.31 -6.72
C VAL A 53 17.66 -13.55 -6.16
N MET A 54 17.82 -14.60 -6.96
CA MET A 54 18.50 -15.83 -6.58
C MET A 54 19.98 -15.59 -6.25
N ALA A 55 20.62 -14.69 -7.00
CA ALA A 55 21.99 -14.25 -6.71
C ALA A 55 22.09 -13.36 -5.46
N GLY A 56 20.96 -12.90 -4.91
CA GLY A 56 20.89 -12.09 -3.69
C GLY A 56 20.97 -10.59 -3.92
N HIS A 57 20.67 -10.12 -5.16
CA HIS A 57 20.68 -8.71 -5.47
C HIS A 57 19.51 -7.99 -4.80
N ARG A 58 19.80 -6.96 -3.96
CA ARG A 58 18.79 -6.28 -3.13
C ARG A 58 17.70 -5.58 -3.93
N ASP A 59 18.10 -4.83 -4.95
CA ASP A 59 17.15 -4.03 -5.73
C ASP A 59 16.33 -4.92 -6.70
N ALA A 60 16.87 -6.08 -7.09
CA ALA A 60 16.09 -7.07 -7.79
C ALA A 60 14.96 -7.65 -6.93
N CYS A 61 15.19 -7.83 -5.61
CA CYS A 61 14.10 -8.22 -4.71
C CYS A 61 13.00 -7.16 -4.65
N ARG A 62 13.36 -5.88 -4.59
CA ARG A 62 12.40 -4.76 -4.62
C ARG A 62 11.63 -4.71 -5.92
N MET A 63 12.34 -4.80 -7.04
CA MET A 63 11.74 -4.82 -8.37
C MET A 63 10.77 -6.00 -8.53
N PHE A 64 11.17 -7.20 -8.09
CA PHE A 64 10.34 -8.39 -8.15
C PHE A 64 9.03 -8.23 -7.36
N CYS A 65 9.08 -7.66 -6.15
CA CYS A 65 7.89 -7.37 -5.37
C CYS A 65 6.96 -6.37 -6.06
N CYS A 66 7.52 -5.33 -6.69
CA CYS A 66 6.72 -4.35 -7.44
C CYS A 66 6.10 -4.97 -8.70
N MET A 67 6.77 -5.93 -9.34
CA MET A 67 6.23 -6.65 -10.51
C MET A 67 5.12 -7.63 -10.13
N TYR A 68 5.18 -8.23 -8.94
CA TYR A 68 4.27 -9.28 -8.50
C TYR A 68 3.73 -9.01 -7.09
N PRO A 69 3.05 -7.89 -6.85
CA PRO A 69 2.61 -7.48 -5.51
C PRO A 69 1.67 -8.48 -4.87
N ASP A 70 0.78 -9.09 -5.65
CA ASP A 70 -0.21 -10.07 -5.20
C ASP A 70 0.39 -11.35 -4.60
N ARG A 71 1.68 -11.59 -4.82
CA ARG A 71 2.40 -12.73 -4.20
C ARG A 71 2.82 -12.46 -2.76
N PHE A 72 2.82 -11.19 -2.36
CA PHE A 72 3.41 -10.73 -1.09
C PHE A 72 2.43 -9.99 -0.20
N ASP A 73 1.22 -9.77 -0.68
CA ASP A 73 0.12 -9.18 0.09
C ASP A 73 -1.13 -10.05 -0.12
N ASP A 74 -1.74 -10.48 0.95
CA ASP A 74 -2.98 -11.26 0.94
C ASP A 74 -4.24 -10.41 0.66
N ARG A 75 -4.06 -9.10 0.65
CA ARG A 75 -5.11 -8.10 0.41
C ARG A 75 -4.93 -7.54 -0.99
N HIS A 76 -5.83 -7.93 -1.88
CA HIS A 76 -5.72 -7.58 -3.30
C HIS A 76 -6.63 -6.41 -3.68
N PRO A 77 -6.26 -5.62 -4.71
CA PRO A 77 -7.10 -4.57 -5.26
C PRO A 77 -8.51 -5.08 -5.58
N LEU A 78 -9.52 -4.30 -5.19
CA LEU A 78 -10.94 -4.58 -5.44
C LEU A 78 -11.46 -5.92 -4.88
N LYS A 79 -10.70 -6.58 -4.01
CA LYS A 79 -11.15 -7.75 -3.21
C LYS A 79 -11.36 -7.32 -1.77
N PRO A 80 -12.62 -7.23 -1.30
CA PRO A 80 -12.90 -6.80 0.07
C PRO A 80 -12.34 -7.75 1.11
N PHE A 81 -11.79 -7.20 2.17
CA PHE A 81 -11.29 -7.94 3.34
C PHE A 81 -11.82 -7.32 4.64
N LYS A 82 -11.74 -8.06 5.73
CA LYS A 82 -12.12 -7.55 7.06
C LYS A 82 -10.88 -7.08 7.82
N PHE A 83 -10.96 -5.90 8.41
CA PHE A 83 -9.94 -5.34 9.28
C PHE A 83 -10.61 -4.67 10.48
N ARG A 84 -10.32 -5.14 11.70
CA ARG A 84 -10.92 -4.64 12.96
C ARG A 84 -12.46 -4.48 12.89
N GLY A 85 -13.12 -5.45 12.27
CA GLY A 85 -14.58 -5.46 12.11
C GLY A 85 -15.12 -4.61 10.96
N ILE A 86 -14.28 -3.86 10.26
CA ILE A 86 -14.65 -3.05 9.08
C ILE A 86 -14.43 -3.87 7.81
N ARG A 87 -15.37 -3.81 6.87
CA ARG A 87 -15.20 -4.32 5.51
C ARG A 87 -14.45 -3.27 4.70
N ILE A 88 -13.25 -3.59 4.22
CA ILE A 88 -12.40 -2.65 3.49
C ILE A 88 -12.25 -3.09 2.04
N ALA A 89 -12.29 -2.12 1.10
CA ALA A 89 -11.83 -2.28 -0.26
C ALA A 89 -10.89 -1.13 -0.64
N PHE A 90 -9.96 -1.39 -1.54
CA PHE A 90 -9.08 -0.38 -2.11
C PHE A 90 -8.93 -0.61 -3.62
N TYR A 91 -8.63 0.48 -4.34
CA TYR A 91 -8.62 0.43 -5.80
C TYR A 91 -7.35 -0.21 -6.36
N ASP A 92 -6.15 0.22 -5.88
CA ASP A 92 -4.87 -0.35 -6.29
C ASP A 92 -3.78 -0.13 -5.24
N TYR A 93 -2.59 -0.72 -5.44
CA TYR A 93 -1.46 -0.55 -4.53
C TYR A 93 -0.79 0.81 -4.71
N TYR A 94 -0.62 1.53 -3.61
CA TYR A 94 0.20 2.73 -3.51
C TYR A 94 1.62 2.39 -3.10
N TYR A 95 2.58 2.85 -3.87
CA TYR A 95 4.00 2.67 -3.58
C TYR A 95 4.63 3.98 -3.12
N PRO A 96 5.25 4.04 -1.92
CA PRO A 96 6.05 5.19 -1.49
C PRO A 96 7.15 5.56 -2.50
N SER A 97 7.49 6.85 -2.57
CA SER A 97 8.43 7.40 -3.58
C SER A 97 9.80 6.69 -3.65
N ARG A 98 10.27 6.12 -2.53
CA ARG A 98 11.50 5.31 -2.47
C ARG A 98 11.49 4.06 -3.37
N TYR A 99 10.35 3.69 -3.93
CA TYR A 99 10.21 2.56 -4.86
C TYR A 99 10.03 2.96 -6.31
N ASN A 100 10.04 4.26 -6.64
CA ASN A 100 9.77 4.76 -7.98
C ASN A 100 10.65 4.14 -9.07
N ASP A 101 11.90 3.81 -8.77
CA ASP A 101 12.85 3.20 -9.72
C ASP A 101 12.49 1.76 -10.10
N PHE A 102 11.62 1.11 -9.33
CA PHE A 102 11.21 -0.29 -9.52
C PHE A 102 9.82 -0.42 -10.14
N LEU A 103 9.08 0.67 -10.24
CA LEU A 103 7.71 0.68 -10.74
C LEU A 103 7.65 0.71 -12.26
N ASN A 104 6.63 0.08 -12.82
CA ASN A 104 6.26 0.29 -14.21
C ASN A 104 5.51 1.62 -14.38
N GLU A 105 5.22 2.02 -15.64
CA GLU A 105 4.59 3.32 -15.91
C GLU A 105 3.14 3.39 -15.39
N ALA A 106 2.40 2.30 -15.45
CA ALA A 106 1.04 2.25 -14.92
C ALA A 106 1.03 2.49 -13.40
N GLN A 107 1.91 1.83 -12.66
CA GLN A 107 2.06 2.00 -11.22
C GLN A 107 2.49 3.42 -10.85
N ARG A 108 3.45 4.00 -11.59
CA ARG A 108 3.86 5.40 -11.40
C ARG A 108 2.70 6.38 -11.66
N THR A 109 1.95 6.14 -12.71
CA THR A 109 0.78 6.95 -13.07
C THR A 109 -0.28 6.86 -11.99
N PHE A 110 -0.55 5.66 -11.48
CA PHE A 110 -1.47 5.46 -10.38
C PHE A 110 -1.02 6.20 -9.10
N CYS A 111 0.24 6.06 -8.69
CA CYS A 111 0.77 6.80 -7.54
C CYS A 111 0.64 8.32 -7.71
N ARG A 112 0.91 8.85 -8.92
CA ARG A 112 0.69 10.27 -9.24
C ARG A 112 -0.78 10.66 -9.13
N SER A 113 -1.71 9.79 -9.54
CA SER A 113 -3.15 10.07 -9.46
C SER A 113 -3.62 10.24 -8.00
N ILE A 114 -3.07 9.49 -7.06
CA ILE A 114 -3.36 9.66 -5.63
C ILE A 114 -2.93 11.05 -5.14
N TYR A 115 -1.74 11.53 -5.53
CA TYR A 115 -1.31 12.90 -5.18
C TYR A 115 -2.24 13.95 -5.79
N ARG A 116 -2.64 13.78 -7.04
CA ARG A 116 -3.60 14.67 -7.70
C ARG A 116 -4.98 14.66 -7.02
N PHE A 117 -5.42 13.50 -6.54
CA PHE A 117 -6.64 13.39 -5.75
C PHE A 117 -6.50 14.13 -4.41
N LYS A 118 -5.36 13.96 -3.71
CA LYS A 118 -5.06 14.71 -2.48
C LYS A 118 -5.09 16.23 -2.65
N GLN A 119 -4.68 16.71 -3.82
CA GLN A 119 -4.70 18.14 -4.18
C GLN A 119 -6.06 18.61 -4.74
N GLY A 120 -7.03 17.72 -4.84
CA GLY A 120 -8.34 18.05 -5.42
C GLY A 120 -8.32 18.32 -6.93
N GLU A 121 -7.27 17.90 -7.64
CA GLU A 121 -7.15 18.08 -9.09
C GLU A 121 -8.01 17.10 -9.87
N ILE A 122 -8.27 15.91 -9.31
CA ILE A 122 -9.12 14.88 -9.91
C ILE A 122 -10.25 14.46 -8.97
N HIS A 123 -11.34 13.91 -9.53
CA HIS A 123 -12.55 13.60 -8.79
C HIS A 123 -12.50 12.28 -8.02
N GLY A 124 -11.63 11.34 -8.40
CA GLY A 124 -11.60 9.99 -7.83
C GLY A 124 -12.83 9.12 -8.14
N ILE A 125 -13.61 9.44 -9.18
CA ILE A 125 -14.87 8.75 -9.49
C ILE A 125 -14.65 7.28 -9.80
N GLU A 126 -13.58 6.95 -10.53
CA GLU A 126 -13.31 5.58 -10.95
C GLU A 126 -13.04 4.67 -9.75
N PHE A 127 -12.20 5.09 -8.80
CA PHE A 127 -11.96 4.29 -7.60
C PHE A 127 -13.23 4.16 -6.76
N PHE A 128 -14.00 5.25 -6.63
CA PHE A 128 -15.25 5.24 -5.88
C PHE A 128 -16.21 4.20 -6.44
N LYS A 129 -16.50 4.24 -7.74
CA LYS A 129 -17.38 3.27 -8.40
C LYS A 129 -16.89 1.83 -8.21
N ALA A 130 -15.63 1.58 -8.54
CA ALA A 130 -15.06 0.24 -8.46
C ALA A 130 -15.08 -0.32 -7.03
N CYS A 131 -14.72 0.49 -6.04
CA CYS A 131 -14.76 0.06 -4.64
C CYS A 131 -16.19 -0.14 -4.11
N MET A 132 -17.15 0.73 -4.48
CA MET A 132 -18.56 0.56 -4.10
C MET A 132 -19.14 -0.74 -4.66
N THR A 133 -18.85 -1.05 -5.93
CA THR A 133 -19.22 -2.35 -6.53
C THR A 133 -18.54 -3.52 -5.80
N ALA A 134 -17.24 -3.42 -5.51
CA ALA A 134 -16.50 -4.46 -4.79
C ALA A 134 -17.10 -4.77 -3.42
N ILE A 135 -17.54 -3.77 -2.67
CA ILE A 135 -18.22 -3.96 -1.37
C ILE A 135 -19.72 -4.25 -1.51
N GLN A 136 -20.25 -4.38 -2.74
CA GLN A 136 -21.67 -4.65 -3.02
C GLN A 136 -22.61 -3.59 -2.41
N ALA A 137 -22.22 -2.33 -2.51
CA ALA A 137 -22.95 -1.19 -1.97
C ALA A 137 -23.78 -0.44 -3.05
N ASP A 138 -23.82 -0.95 -4.27
CA ASP A 138 -24.58 -0.32 -5.37
C ASP A 138 -26.08 -0.40 -5.10
N GLY A 139 -26.76 0.76 -5.30
CA GLY A 139 -28.20 0.89 -5.15
C GLY A 139 -28.73 0.76 -3.71
N LYS A 140 -27.87 0.78 -2.70
CA LYS A 140 -28.28 0.75 -1.30
C LYS A 140 -28.09 2.13 -0.66
N PRO A 141 -29.00 2.53 0.26
CA PRO A 141 -28.87 3.82 0.94
C PRO A 141 -27.77 3.74 2.00
N TYR A 142 -26.73 4.50 1.78
CA TYR A 142 -25.66 4.68 2.77
C TYR A 142 -25.38 6.16 3.01
N HIS A 143 -24.86 6.45 4.20
CA HIS A 143 -24.28 7.74 4.52
C HIS A 143 -22.77 7.70 4.31
N ILE A 144 -22.25 8.64 3.52
CA ILE A 144 -20.83 8.67 3.17
C ILE A 144 -20.12 9.67 4.06
N MET A 145 -19.16 9.21 4.86
CA MET A 145 -18.27 10.07 5.63
C MET A 145 -16.85 10.00 5.08
N PHE A 146 -16.14 11.12 5.16
CA PHE A 146 -14.80 11.25 4.62
C PHE A 146 -13.79 11.34 5.77
N MET A 147 -12.62 10.72 5.60
CA MET A 147 -11.56 10.76 6.60
C MET A 147 -11.08 12.19 6.86
N PRO A 148 -11.02 12.62 8.13
CA PRO A 148 -10.50 13.94 8.48
C PRO A 148 -9.08 14.15 7.98
N CYS A 149 -8.80 15.35 7.47
CA CYS A 149 -7.48 15.80 7.04
C CYS A 149 -6.81 16.67 8.11
N SER A 150 -5.55 17.06 7.87
CA SER A 150 -4.81 17.93 8.80
C SER A 150 -5.41 19.34 8.95
N ASN A 151 -6.17 19.83 7.98
CA ASN A 151 -6.93 21.07 8.05
C ASN A 151 -8.13 21.03 7.11
N TRP A 152 -9.05 21.99 7.31
CA TRP A 152 -10.29 22.10 6.54
C TRP A 152 -10.07 22.32 5.05
N ILE A 153 -9.10 23.13 4.65
CA ILE A 153 -8.83 23.44 3.25
C ILE A 153 -8.46 22.17 2.48
N LYS A 154 -7.56 21.36 3.04
CA LYS A 154 -7.15 20.08 2.44
C LYS A 154 -8.30 19.07 2.40
N TYR A 155 -9.14 19.06 3.42
CA TYR A 155 -10.31 18.19 3.51
C TYR A 155 -11.32 18.52 2.40
N GLU A 156 -11.72 19.78 2.29
CA GLU A 156 -12.66 20.22 1.27
C GLU A 156 -12.08 20.04 -0.15
N GLN A 157 -10.84 20.46 -0.40
CA GLN A 157 -10.18 20.29 -1.69
C GLN A 157 -10.20 18.84 -2.17
N ARG A 158 -9.88 17.90 -1.28
CA ARG A 158 -9.80 16.47 -1.60
C ARG A 158 -11.14 15.89 -1.97
N PHE A 159 -12.19 16.18 -1.21
CA PHE A 159 -13.42 15.43 -1.29
C PHE A 159 -14.58 16.18 -1.98
N LYS A 160 -14.53 17.50 -2.11
CA LYS A 160 -15.61 18.32 -2.69
C LYS A 160 -16.09 17.87 -4.06
N ARG A 161 -15.15 17.51 -4.96
CA ARG A 161 -15.51 17.08 -6.31
C ARG A 161 -16.18 15.71 -6.31
N LEU A 162 -15.70 14.77 -5.50
CA LEU A 162 -16.34 13.47 -5.34
C LEU A 162 -17.72 13.61 -4.70
N ASN A 163 -17.83 14.46 -3.68
CA ASN A 163 -19.09 14.78 -3.04
C ASN A 163 -20.13 15.35 -4.04
N TRP A 164 -19.71 16.30 -4.87
CA TRP A 164 -20.58 16.84 -5.92
C TRP A 164 -21.05 15.75 -6.90
N TYR A 165 -20.13 14.88 -7.33
CA TYR A 165 -20.48 13.75 -8.20
C TYR A 165 -21.53 12.83 -7.55
N MET A 166 -21.36 12.46 -6.28
CA MET A 166 -22.32 11.63 -5.56
C MET A 166 -23.70 12.29 -5.50
N GLY A 167 -23.78 13.54 -5.10
CA GLY A 167 -25.04 14.27 -5.02
C GLY A 167 -25.79 14.35 -6.34
N LYS A 168 -25.07 14.35 -7.47
CA LYS A 168 -25.67 14.40 -8.81
C LYS A 168 -26.07 13.02 -9.37
N HIS A 169 -25.29 11.99 -9.08
CA HIS A 169 -25.37 10.70 -9.78
C HIS A 169 -25.72 9.51 -8.88
N ARG A 170 -25.77 9.70 -7.57
CA ARG A 170 -26.05 8.64 -6.58
C ARG A 170 -27.07 9.14 -5.55
N PRO A 171 -28.34 9.30 -5.96
CA PRO A 171 -29.42 9.78 -5.08
C PRO A 171 -29.71 8.80 -3.92
N ASP A 172 -29.23 7.57 -4.01
CA ASP A 172 -29.25 6.55 -2.96
C ASP A 172 -28.26 6.84 -1.80
N LEU A 173 -27.30 7.77 -2.00
CA LEU A 173 -26.30 8.10 -1.00
C LEU A 173 -26.57 9.48 -0.38
N THR A 174 -26.33 9.59 0.91
CA THR A 174 -26.29 10.89 1.61
C THR A 174 -24.87 11.27 1.95
N SER A 175 -24.55 12.56 1.89
CA SER A 175 -23.20 13.05 2.14
C SER A 175 -23.03 13.57 3.55
N GLY A 176 -22.00 13.13 4.21
CA GLY A 176 -21.48 13.63 5.48
C GLY A 176 -20.23 14.49 5.35
N LEU A 177 -20.01 15.16 4.19
CA LEU A 177 -18.83 16.03 4.02
C LEU A 177 -18.77 17.13 5.07
N TYR A 178 -19.91 17.64 5.49
CA TYR A 178 -20.02 18.69 6.47
C TYR A 178 -20.46 18.21 7.86
N ASP A 179 -20.59 16.89 8.04
CA ASP A 179 -20.89 16.29 9.36
C ASP A 179 -19.65 16.18 10.25
N THR A 180 -18.47 16.45 9.69
CA THR A 180 -17.20 16.51 10.42
C THR A 180 -16.58 17.88 10.28
N VAL A 181 -16.31 18.53 11.40
CA VAL A 181 -15.60 19.82 11.47
C VAL A 181 -14.15 19.56 11.81
N ILE A 182 -13.22 20.18 11.07
CA ILE A 182 -11.78 20.14 11.37
C ILE A 182 -11.46 21.38 12.18
N CYS A 183 -11.04 21.19 13.45
CA CYS A 183 -10.89 22.27 14.42
C CYS A 183 -9.53 22.97 14.31
N ASP A 184 -8.44 22.22 14.20
CA ASP A 184 -7.07 22.72 14.19
C ASP A 184 -6.20 22.08 13.12
N ALA A 185 -5.11 22.76 12.71
CA ALA A 185 -4.11 22.19 11.86
C ALA A 185 -3.33 21.09 12.61
N ARG A 186 -3.48 19.85 12.18
CA ARG A 186 -2.70 18.72 12.69
C ARG A 186 -1.32 18.72 12.04
N GLU A 187 -0.25 18.73 12.84
CA GLU A 187 1.09 18.43 12.32
C GLU A 187 1.08 17.07 11.64
N SER A 188 1.66 16.97 10.47
CA SER A 188 1.68 15.70 9.75
C SER A 188 2.54 14.71 10.56
N LEU A 189 2.05 13.48 10.77
CA LEU A 189 2.76 12.40 11.46
C LEU A 189 4.16 12.09 10.85
N HIS A 190 4.47 12.66 9.70
CA HIS A 190 5.75 12.53 9.01
C HIS A 190 6.78 13.58 9.42
N GLU A 191 6.40 14.63 10.14
CA GLU A 191 7.27 15.71 10.60
C GLU A 191 7.64 15.57 12.08
N ALA A 192 6.97 14.69 12.83
CA ALA A 192 7.27 14.41 14.22
C ALA A 192 8.32 13.29 14.34
N ASP A 193 9.59 13.61 14.14
CA ASP A 193 10.70 12.76 14.55
C ASP A 193 10.83 12.80 16.08
N GLY A 194 10.49 11.69 16.73
CA GLY A 194 11.03 11.37 18.06
C GLY A 194 10.28 11.84 19.30
N ALA A 195 8.99 12.08 19.28
CA ALA A 195 8.23 12.39 20.49
C ALA A 195 7.26 11.28 20.88
N ASP A 196 7.40 10.86 22.13
CA ASP A 196 6.49 10.12 23.01
C ASP A 196 5.06 10.01 22.47
N SER A 197 4.51 8.79 22.46
CA SER A 197 3.13 8.45 22.07
C SER A 197 2.09 9.07 23.00
N ARG A 198 2.08 10.40 23.09
CA ARG A 198 1.00 11.13 23.74
C ARG A 198 -0.23 11.04 22.85
N VAL A 199 -1.35 10.79 23.46
CA VAL A 199 -2.69 10.88 22.91
C VAL A 199 -2.75 12.10 21.97
N LEU A 200 -2.61 11.86 20.67
CA LEU A 200 -2.73 12.92 19.67
C LEU A 200 -4.17 13.42 19.77
N GLU A 201 -4.34 14.62 20.32
CA GLU A 201 -5.65 15.27 20.39
C GLU A 201 -6.27 15.25 19.00
N ARG A 202 -7.52 14.84 18.93
CA ARG A 202 -8.24 14.78 17.66
C ARG A 202 -8.44 16.20 17.16
N ASN A 203 -8.06 16.44 15.93
CA ASN A 203 -8.25 17.73 15.27
C ASN A 203 -9.61 17.86 14.57
N TYR A 204 -10.58 17.02 14.92
CA TYR A 204 -11.91 17.02 14.33
C TYR A 204 -12.99 16.68 15.34
N GLU A 205 -14.19 17.13 15.04
CA GLU A 205 -15.42 16.84 15.79
C GLU A 205 -16.52 16.40 14.81
N ILE A 206 -17.33 15.41 15.20
CA ILE A 206 -18.53 15.01 14.46
C ILE A 206 -19.70 15.84 14.98
N THR A 207 -20.24 16.71 14.13
CA THR A 207 -21.32 17.64 14.49
C THR A 207 -22.64 17.28 13.79
N GLY A 208 -22.59 16.44 12.76
CA GLY A 208 -23.79 16.02 12.02
C GLY A 208 -24.61 14.97 12.78
N ASP A 209 -25.91 14.93 12.50
CA ASP A 209 -26.78 13.85 12.98
C ASP A 209 -26.56 12.58 12.18
N ILE A 210 -25.76 11.68 12.73
CA ILE A 210 -25.41 10.38 12.11
C ILE A 210 -26.03 9.19 12.85
N LYS A 211 -26.86 9.44 13.85
CA LYS A 211 -27.46 8.38 14.67
C LYS A 211 -28.30 7.43 13.82
N GLY A 212 -28.02 6.14 13.95
CA GLY A 212 -28.72 5.07 13.24
C GLY A 212 -28.37 4.92 11.77
N LYS A 213 -27.53 5.79 11.19
CA LYS A 213 -27.12 5.68 9.79
C LYS A 213 -26.11 4.57 9.57
N GLU A 214 -26.22 3.82 8.48
CA GLU A 214 -25.18 2.92 7.98
C GLU A 214 -24.17 3.73 7.15
N ILE A 215 -22.90 3.68 7.56
CA ILE A 215 -21.85 4.59 7.10
C ILE A 215 -20.76 3.85 6.34
N ILE A 216 -20.39 4.43 5.20
CA ILE A 216 -19.17 4.05 4.47
C ILE A 216 -18.16 5.19 4.60
N ILE A 217 -16.95 4.86 5.05
CA ILE A 217 -15.83 5.82 5.14
C ILE A 217 -15.06 5.84 3.82
N ILE A 218 -14.68 7.04 3.36
CA ILE A 218 -13.84 7.23 2.17
C ILE A 218 -12.53 7.93 2.56
N ASP A 219 -11.40 7.41 2.02
CA ASP A 219 -10.08 8.04 2.17
C ASP A 219 -9.21 7.82 0.93
N ASP A 220 -8.04 8.49 0.91
CA ASP A 220 -7.08 8.36 -0.17
C ASP A 220 -6.20 7.12 -0.04
N VAL A 221 -5.54 6.88 1.10
CA VAL A 221 -4.57 5.76 1.23
C VAL A 221 -4.71 5.03 2.57
N LEU A 222 -4.96 3.75 2.48
CA LEU A 222 -4.85 2.85 3.62
C LEU A 222 -3.38 2.52 3.89
N THR A 223 -2.87 2.90 5.05
CA THR A 223 -1.53 2.53 5.53
C THR A 223 -1.61 1.41 6.57
N THR A 224 -1.59 1.74 7.83
CA THR A 224 -1.74 0.78 8.94
C THR A 224 -3.19 0.46 9.28
N GLY A 225 -4.12 1.31 8.88
CA GLY A 225 -5.53 1.22 9.23
C GLY A 225 -5.87 1.76 10.62
N GLN A 226 -4.90 2.33 11.36
CA GLN A 226 -5.17 2.89 12.69
C GLN A 226 -6.15 4.06 12.59
N SER A 227 -5.90 5.03 11.70
CA SER A 227 -6.76 6.21 11.55
C SER A 227 -8.21 5.86 11.22
N VAL A 228 -8.44 4.88 10.34
CA VAL A 228 -9.81 4.46 10.02
C VAL A 228 -10.48 3.73 11.18
N SER A 229 -9.72 3.01 12.01
CA SER A 229 -10.24 2.38 13.22
C SER A 229 -10.66 3.44 14.26
N ASP A 230 -9.80 4.43 14.48
CA ASP A 230 -10.08 5.52 15.42
C ASP A 230 -11.29 6.36 15.00
N TYR A 231 -11.40 6.62 13.70
CA TYR A 231 -12.54 7.36 13.15
C TYR A 231 -13.84 6.55 13.21
N LYS A 232 -13.78 5.24 12.95
CA LYS A 232 -14.92 4.34 13.17
C LYS A 232 -15.41 4.39 14.60
N GLU A 233 -14.52 4.27 15.60
CA GLU A 233 -14.89 4.32 17.00
C GLU A 233 -15.56 5.63 17.37
N GLU A 234 -15.14 6.75 16.77
CA GLU A 234 -15.76 8.04 16.97
C GLU A 234 -17.16 8.12 16.35
N ILE A 235 -17.32 7.68 15.11
CA ILE A 235 -18.61 7.58 14.43
C ILE A 235 -19.59 6.73 15.25
N GLU A 236 -19.14 5.58 15.76
CA GLU A 236 -19.98 4.67 16.54
C GLU A 236 -20.36 5.26 17.92
N ARG A 237 -19.50 6.06 18.54
CA ARG A 237 -19.85 6.81 19.75
C ARG A 237 -20.96 7.86 19.51
N HIS A 238 -21.03 8.42 18.32
CA HIS A 238 -22.12 9.32 17.89
C HIS A 238 -23.37 8.58 17.38
N GLY A 239 -23.41 7.24 17.51
CA GLY A 239 -24.55 6.41 17.19
C GLY A 239 -24.67 6.01 15.71
N GLY A 240 -23.68 6.32 14.89
CA GLY A 240 -23.56 5.80 13.51
C GLY A 240 -23.08 4.33 13.53
N LYS A 241 -23.26 3.63 12.41
CA LYS A 241 -22.81 2.24 12.23
C LYS A 241 -21.90 2.16 11.01
N VAL A 242 -20.59 2.01 11.21
CA VAL A 242 -19.65 1.85 10.09
C VAL A 242 -19.75 0.44 9.52
N VAL A 243 -20.19 0.33 8.27
CA VAL A 243 -20.35 -0.94 7.56
C VAL A 243 -19.19 -1.27 6.64
N ALA A 244 -18.53 -0.25 6.08
CA ALA A 244 -17.37 -0.41 5.21
C ALA A 244 -16.48 0.84 5.21
N ALA A 245 -15.26 0.66 4.66
CA ALA A 245 -14.40 1.76 4.26
C ALA A 245 -13.78 1.47 2.89
N ILE A 246 -13.66 2.50 2.06
CA ILE A 246 -13.06 2.42 0.73
C ILE A 246 -11.90 3.40 0.60
N PHE A 247 -10.85 2.94 -0.09
CA PHE A 247 -9.61 3.69 -0.25
C PHE A 247 -9.21 3.77 -1.71
N TYR A 248 -8.66 4.92 -2.12
CA TYR A 248 -8.09 5.04 -3.46
C TYR A 248 -6.87 4.12 -3.60
N GLY A 249 -6.00 4.09 -2.61
CA GLY A 249 -4.86 3.19 -2.59
C GLY A 249 -4.64 2.47 -1.26
N LYS A 250 -3.90 1.37 -1.30
CA LYS A 250 -3.33 0.73 -0.11
C LYS A 250 -1.82 0.73 -0.22
N THR A 251 -1.12 1.22 0.80
CA THR A 251 0.33 1.18 0.82
C THR A 251 0.83 -0.26 0.72
N PHE A 252 1.61 -0.54 -0.33
CA PHE A 252 2.29 -1.82 -0.47
C PHE A 252 3.44 -1.90 0.53
N SER A 253 3.41 -2.93 1.38
CA SER A 253 4.46 -3.19 2.37
C SER A 253 5.45 -4.18 1.79
N MET A 254 6.70 -3.72 1.57
CA MET A 254 7.76 -4.56 1.05
C MET A 254 8.13 -5.67 2.05
N PRO A 255 8.03 -6.93 1.67
CA PRO A 255 8.41 -8.04 2.55
C PRO A 255 9.94 -8.10 2.77
N PRO A 256 10.41 -8.81 3.80
CA PRO A 256 11.83 -9.10 3.98
C PRO A 256 12.42 -9.81 2.76
N MET A 257 13.68 -9.51 2.41
CA MET A 257 14.34 -10.11 1.25
C MET A 257 14.43 -11.64 1.31
N SER A 258 14.49 -12.22 2.50
CA SER A 258 14.42 -13.68 2.69
C SER A 258 13.13 -14.28 2.17
N VAL A 259 11.99 -13.62 2.45
CA VAL A 259 10.67 -14.04 1.97
C VAL A 259 10.60 -13.98 0.44
N VAL A 260 11.11 -12.89 -0.16
CA VAL A 260 11.15 -12.73 -1.62
C VAL A 260 11.98 -13.86 -2.27
N ARG A 261 13.15 -14.14 -1.70
CA ARG A 261 14.03 -15.21 -2.21
C ARG A 261 13.36 -16.58 -2.09
N MET A 262 12.75 -16.90 -0.96
CA MET A 262 12.00 -18.15 -0.78
C MET A 262 10.87 -18.30 -1.78
N SER A 263 10.12 -17.22 -2.05
CA SER A 263 9.05 -17.22 -3.05
C SER A 263 9.55 -17.54 -4.46
N VAL A 264 10.70 -16.99 -4.85
CA VAL A 264 11.34 -17.28 -6.16
C VAL A 264 11.88 -18.72 -6.21
N TRP A 265 12.41 -19.24 -5.11
CA TRP A 265 12.88 -20.62 -4.99
C TRP A 265 11.71 -21.62 -5.18
N GLY A 266 10.59 -21.35 -4.55
CA GLY A 266 9.38 -22.20 -4.68
C GLY A 266 8.92 -22.35 -6.14
N ASP A 267 9.02 -21.30 -6.95
CA ASP A 267 8.67 -21.37 -8.39
C ASP A 267 9.57 -22.33 -9.17
N LEU A 268 10.86 -22.39 -8.85
CA LEU A 268 11.81 -23.24 -9.55
C LEU A 268 11.62 -24.72 -9.22
N SER A 269 11.17 -25.03 -8.01
CA SER A 269 10.89 -26.41 -7.60
C SER A 269 9.65 -27.01 -8.29
N LEU A 270 8.72 -26.17 -8.71
CA LEU A 270 7.49 -26.58 -9.42
C LEU A 270 7.70 -26.78 -10.94
N ILE A 271 8.80 -26.28 -11.52
CA ILE A 271 9.10 -26.43 -12.96
C ILE A 271 9.83 -27.77 -13.24
N HIS A 272 10.28 -28.47 -12.21
CA HIS A 272 11.03 -29.73 -12.33
C HIS A 272 10.22 -30.98 -11.90
N ILE A 273 8.90 -30.87 -11.78
CA ILE A 273 7.96 -31.98 -11.67
C ILE A 273 7.06 -32.01 -12.91
#